data_8d58379d2fe1dc6bb7b98ff5ff1d1dd1
#
_entry.id   8d58379d2fe1dc6bb7b98ff5ff1d1dd1
#
_cell.length_a   1.000
_cell.length_b   1.000
_cell.length_c   1.000
_cell.angle_alpha   90.00
_cell.angle_beta   90.00
_cell.angle_gamma   90.00
#
_symmetry.space_group_name_H-M   'P 1'
#
loop_
_entity.id
_entity.type
_entity.pdbx_description
1 polymer ?
#
loop_
_entity_poly.entity_id
_entity_poly.type
_entity_poly.pdbx_seq_one_letter_code
_entity_poly.pdbx_strand_id
1 'polypeptide(L)'
;MAKPKFDYNGDAFYDEIEQLAKQGQKDSEIAYALGLKFGVDLNPQVFNRMKNGKYENWNEDENAERGERITQSLVRGRVFINAIVRGRFLKCALGGVKVKGKTTTKRHMVVDGVMTDDIVVETRETEQETPPNVQALSTWLFHYDMTWREIQRGKKDEEEKGIPFDPKKGISVNKWIEREIEQEAEE
;
A
#
# COMPACT_ATOMS: atom_id res chain seq x y z
N MET A 1 9.52 44.72 -6.78
CA MET A 1 9.56 44.23 -5.40
C MET A 1 9.99 42.74 -5.42
N ALA A 2 11.08 42.41 -4.71
CA ALA A 2 11.47 41.00 -4.59
C ALA A 2 10.40 40.28 -3.77
N LYS A 3 9.95 39.09 -4.25
CA LYS A 3 9.04 38.24 -3.48
C LYS A 3 9.69 37.90 -2.13
N PRO A 4 8.94 37.97 -1.00
CA PRO A 4 9.49 37.57 0.28
C PRO A 4 10.03 36.13 0.18
N LYS A 5 11.24 35.94 0.69
CA LYS A 5 11.88 34.63 0.71
C LYS A 5 11.06 33.73 1.63
N PHE A 6 10.62 32.55 1.15
CA PHE A 6 9.84 31.62 1.95
C PHE A 6 10.66 31.15 3.17
N ASP A 7 10.02 31.16 4.33
CA ASP A 7 10.64 30.69 5.56
C ASP A 7 10.49 29.15 5.71
N TYR A 8 11.58 28.46 5.48
CA TYR A 8 11.65 26.99 5.63
C TYR A 8 11.86 26.53 7.08
N ASN A 9 11.88 27.41 8.08
CA ASN A 9 12.04 27.05 9.49
C ASN A 9 10.71 26.66 10.13
N GLY A 10 9.59 27.09 9.56
CA GLY A 10 8.25 26.82 10.09
C GLY A 10 7.87 25.34 9.96
N ASP A 11 7.25 24.78 11.01
CA ASP A 11 6.81 23.38 11.05
C ASP A 11 5.75 23.07 9.98
N ALA A 12 4.93 24.03 9.59
CA ALA A 12 3.86 23.86 8.60
C ALA A 12 4.32 23.26 7.27
N PHE A 13 5.57 23.54 6.85
CA PHE A 13 6.13 22.96 5.63
C PHE A 13 6.41 21.47 5.79
N TYR A 14 6.98 21.09 6.93
CA TYR A 14 7.32 19.69 7.23
C TYR A 14 6.09 18.85 7.58
N ASP A 15 5.13 19.44 8.26
CA ASP A 15 3.83 18.80 8.55
C ASP A 15 3.08 18.49 7.25
N GLU A 16 3.12 19.40 6.28
CA GLU A 16 2.50 19.16 4.97
C GLU A 16 3.19 18.05 4.20
N ILE A 17 4.53 17.99 4.24
CA ILE A 17 5.29 16.87 3.65
C ILE A 17 4.84 15.54 4.27
N GLU A 18 4.71 15.50 5.59
CA GLU A 18 4.24 14.31 6.30
C GLU A 18 2.81 13.92 5.91
N GLN A 19 1.90 14.89 5.81
CA GLN A 19 0.50 14.63 5.41
C GLN A 19 0.40 14.11 3.99
N LEU A 20 1.12 14.71 3.03
CA LEU A 20 1.14 14.25 1.64
C LEU A 20 1.76 12.85 1.52
N ALA A 21 2.81 12.57 2.30
CA ALA A 21 3.41 11.25 2.38
C ALA A 21 2.46 10.21 3.00
N LYS A 22 1.65 10.57 4.01
CA LYS A 22 0.57 9.72 4.58
C LYS A 22 -0.51 9.38 3.55
N GLN A 23 -0.73 10.26 2.57
CA GLN A 23 -1.64 10.01 1.45
C GLN A 23 -1.04 9.11 0.37
N GLY A 24 0.22 8.73 0.50
CA GLY A 24 0.92 7.87 -0.45
C GLY A 24 1.47 8.58 -1.67
N GLN A 25 1.56 9.91 -1.64
CA GLN A 25 2.09 10.68 -2.77
C GLN A 25 3.59 10.46 -2.97
N LYS A 26 4.01 10.48 -4.23
CA LYS A 26 5.43 10.39 -4.61
C LYS A 26 6.15 11.71 -4.34
N ASP A 27 7.47 11.68 -4.20
CA ASP A 27 8.30 12.87 -3.98
C ASP A 27 8.04 13.97 -5.02
N SER A 28 7.80 13.60 -6.27
CA SER A 28 7.48 14.55 -7.35
C SER A 28 6.12 15.23 -7.16
N GLU A 29 5.13 14.49 -6.72
CA GLU A 29 3.78 14.99 -6.45
C GLU A 29 3.78 15.91 -5.23
N ILE A 30 4.52 15.52 -4.19
CA ILE A 30 4.74 16.32 -2.98
C ILE A 30 5.39 17.65 -3.33
N ALA A 31 6.43 17.64 -4.18
CA ALA A 31 7.11 18.86 -4.61
C ALA A 31 6.13 19.86 -5.28
N TYR A 32 5.33 19.40 -6.22
CA TYR A 32 4.34 20.25 -6.89
C TYR A 32 3.24 20.75 -5.94
N ALA A 33 2.74 19.87 -5.05
CA ALA A 33 1.71 20.24 -4.08
C ALA A 33 2.21 21.33 -3.10
N LEU A 34 3.44 21.20 -2.61
CA LEU A 34 4.09 22.20 -1.77
C LEU A 34 4.31 23.51 -2.53
N GLY A 35 4.77 23.43 -3.78
CA GLY A 35 4.95 24.60 -4.64
C GLY A 35 3.65 25.41 -4.79
N LEU A 36 2.54 24.72 -5.04
CA LEU A 36 1.22 25.32 -5.16
C LEU A 36 0.73 25.91 -3.81
N LYS A 37 0.84 25.13 -2.74
CA LYS A 37 0.33 25.52 -1.42
C LYS A 37 1.05 26.73 -0.83
N PHE A 38 2.36 26.75 -0.94
CA PHE A 38 3.20 27.79 -0.32
C PHE A 38 3.63 28.91 -1.30
N GLY A 39 3.23 28.81 -2.57
CA GLY A 39 3.57 29.81 -3.59
C GLY A 39 5.06 29.88 -3.90
N VAL A 40 5.79 28.75 -3.73
CA VAL A 40 7.22 28.64 -4.02
C VAL A 40 7.45 27.88 -5.32
N ASP A 41 8.50 28.22 -6.04
CA ASP A 41 8.90 27.47 -7.24
C ASP A 41 9.66 26.21 -6.82
N LEU A 42 8.89 25.16 -6.54
CA LEU A 42 9.40 23.90 -6.07
C LEU A 42 9.11 22.78 -7.09
N ASN A 43 10.10 22.47 -7.90
CA ASN A 43 10.02 21.35 -8.81
C ASN A 43 10.65 20.09 -8.18
N PRO A 44 10.43 18.87 -8.74
CA PRO A 44 10.95 17.63 -8.19
C PRO A 44 12.48 17.59 -8.04
N GLN A 45 13.22 18.27 -8.92
CA GLN A 45 14.68 18.31 -8.87
C GLN A 45 15.16 19.16 -7.68
N VAL A 46 14.55 20.33 -7.50
CA VAL A 46 14.82 21.23 -6.37
C VAL A 46 14.48 20.52 -5.06
N PHE A 47 13.31 19.89 -4.96
CA PHE A 47 12.90 19.13 -3.79
C PHE A 47 13.88 18.00 -3.47
N ASN A 48 14.36 17.28 -4.48
CA ASN A 48 15.35 16.23 -4.28
C ASN A 48 16.70 16.77 -3.80
N ARG A 49 17.13 17.95 -4.28
CA ARG A 49 18.33 18.62 -3.77
C ARG A 49 18.15 19.05 -2.31
N MET A 50 17.02 19.62 -1.96
CA MET A 50 16.69 20.01 -0.58
C MET A 50 16.70 18.79 0.35
N LYS A 51 16.05 17.71 -0.03
CA LYS A 51 16.03 16.44 0.72
C LYS A 51 17.43 15.86 0.96
N ASN A 52 18.31 15.99 -0.02
CA ASN A 52 19.67 15.44 0.05
C ASN A 52 20.70 16.44 0.63
N GLY A 53 20.24 17.58 1.18
CA GLY A 53 21.14 18.58 1.74
C GLY A 53 22.06 19.25 0.73
N LYS A 54 21.59 19.46 -0.51
CA LYS A 54 22.36 20.02 -1.64
C LYS A 54 21.66 21.21 -2.30
N TYR A 55 20.84 21.91 -1.55
CA TYR A 55 20.13 23.07 -2.09
C TYR A 55 21.01 24.32 -2.05
N GLU A 56 21.22 24.91 -3.20
CA GLU A 56 22.19 26.00 -3.44
C GLU A 56 21.90 27.28 -2.64
N ASN A 57 20.64 27.52 -2.28
CA ASN A 57 20.23 28.71 -1.55
C ASN A 57 20.31 28.56 -0.02
N TRP A 58 20.76 27.43 0.49
CA TRP A 58 20.99 27.15 1.90
C TRP A 58 22.47 27.03 2.20
N ASN A 59 22.89 27.46 3.38
CA ASN A 59 24.24 27.20 3.86
C ASN A 59 24.38 25.71 4.25
N GLU A 60 25.57 25.27 4.65
CA GLU A 60 25.86 23.87 4.94
C GLU A 60 25.05 23.35 6.13
N ASP A 61 24.95 24.15 7.22
CA ASP A 61 24.18 23.79 8.42
C ASP A 61 22.70 23.71 8.10
N GLU A 62 22.14 24.67 7.37
CA GLU A 62 20.75 24.68 6.93
C GLU A 62 20.43 23.50 6.02
N ASN A 63 21.37 23.13 5.15
CA ASN A 63 21.22 21.96 4.27
C ASN A 63 21.18 20.66 5.08
N ALA A 64 22.03 20.51 6.08
CA ALA A 64 22.03 19.35 6.95
C ALA A 64 20.75 19.25 7.76
N GLU A 65 20.39 20.30 8.47
CA GLU A 65 19.21 20.32 9.37
C GLU A 65 17.90 20.15 8.59
N ARG A 66 17.67 21.00 7.58
CA ARG A 66 16.41 21.01 6.84
C ARG A 66 16.27 19.79 5.95
N GLY A 67 17.35 19.28 5.35
CA GLY A 67 17.37 18.04 4.58
C GLY A 67 16.99 16.84 5.44
N GLU A 68 17.51 16.77 6.66
CA GLU A 68 17.16 15.74 7.63
C GLU A 68 15.67 15.85 8.03
N ARG A 69 15.16 17.04 8.36
CA ARG A 69 13.75 17.26 8.69
C ARG A 69 12.81 16.85 7.56
N ILE A 70 13.12 17.16 6.29
CA ILE A 70 12.36 16.70 5.13
C ILE A 70 12.34 15.18 5.08
N THR A 71 13.50 14.54 5.22
CA THR A 71 13.63 13.08 5.17
C THR A 71 12.85 12.42 6.31
N GLN A 72 12.94 12.94 7.52
CA GLN A 72 12.19 12.43 8.67
C GLN A 72 10.68 12.55 8.47
N SER A 73 10.18 13.67 7.93
CA SER A 73 8.76 13.88 7.64
C SER A 73 8.25 12.89 6.58
N LEU A 74 9.02 12.67 5.51
CA LEU A 74 8.71 11.65 4.50
C LEU A 74 8.67 10.24 5.09
N VAL A 75 9.64 9.89 5.92
CA VAL A 75 9.71 8.57 6.57
C VAL A 75 8.50 8.36 7.49
N ARG A 76 8.17 9.33 8.37
CA ARG A 76 7.01 9.24 9.26
C ARG A 76 5.70 9.05 8.48
N GLY A 77 5.49 9.84 7.42
CA GLY A 77 4.32 9.70 6.58
C GLY A 77 4.23 8.33 5.88
N ARG A 78 5.35 7.84 5.34
CA ARG A 78 5.40 6.54 4.65
C ARG A 78 5.25 5.35 5.57
N VAL A 79 5.82 5.39 6.76
CA VAL A 79 5.63 4.34 7.77
C VAL A 79 4.14 4.16 8.08
N PHE A 80 3.42 5.27 8.24
CA PHE A 80 1.97 5.24 8.49
C PHE A 80 1.18 4.57 7.35
N ILE A 81 1.34 5.04 6.11
CA ILE A 81 0.61 4.47 4.96
C ILE A 81 1.01 3.02 4.71
N ASN A 82 2.29 2.69 4.85
CA ASN A 82 2.77 1.32 4.69
C ASN A 82 2.15 0.39 5.73
N ALA A 83 1.98 0.81 6.98
CA ALA A 83 1.31 0.02 8.01
C ALA A 83 -0.16 -0.25 7.64
N ILE A 84 -0.89 0.76 7.14
CA ILE A 84 -2.28 0.60 6.69
C ILE A 84 -2.35 -0.36 5.50
N VAL A 85 -1.49 -0.19 4.50
CA VAL A 85 -1.46 -1.05 3.30
C VAL A 85 -1.14 -2.48 3.68
N ARG A 86 -0.14 -2.70 4.56
CA ARG A 86 0.19 -4.04 5.09
C ARG A 86 -1.00 -4.68 5.78
N GLY A 87 -1.68 -3.95 6.67
CA GLY A 87 -2.84 -4.48 7.39
C GLY A 87 -4.00 -4.85 6.45
N ARG A 88 -4.28 -4.04 5.42
CA ARG A 88 -5.29 -4.34 4.42
C ARG A 88 -4.89 -5.51 3.52
N PHE A 89 -3.63 -5.54 3.09
CA PHE A 89 -3.09 -6.64 2.29
C PHE A 89 -3.19 -7.97 3.02
N LEU A 90 -2.80 -8.01 4.30
CA LEU A 90 -2.91 -9.21 5.12
C LEU A 90 -4.36 -9.68 5.27
N LYS A 91 -5.31 -8.76 5.52
CA LYS A 91 -6.73 -9.10 5.57
C LYS A 91 -7.23 -9.71 4.24
N CYS A 92 -6.82 -9.14 3.11
CA CYS A 92 -7.17 -9.70 1.80
C CYS A 92 -6.52 -11.07 1.56
N ALA A 93 -5.28 -11.25 2.03
CA ALA A 93 -4.55 -12.51 1.88
C ALA A 93 -5.17 -13.64 2.71
N LEU A 94 -5.55 -13.37 3.95
CA LEU A 94 -6.19 -14.36 4.84
C LEU A 94 -7.65 -14.66 4.44
N GLY A 95 -8.31 -13.78 3.72
CA GLY A 95 -9.74 -13.94 3.41
C GLY A 95 -10.64 -13.65 4.60
N GLY A 96 -11.87 -14.16 4.56
CA GLY A 96 -12.85 -13.96 5.63
C GLY A 96 -13.45 -12.54 5.69
N VAL A 97 -13.17 -11.68 4.72
CA VAL A 97 -13.77 -10.36 4.64
C VAL A 97 -15.19 -10.51 4.08
N LYS A 98 -16.17 -10.08 4.86
CA LYS A 98 -17.58 -10.08 4.43
C LYS A 98 -17.83 -8.94 3.45
N VAL A 99 -18.19 -9.29 2.23
CA VAL A 99 -18.57 -8.34 1.19
C VAL A 99 -20.09 -8.38 1.03
N LYS A 100 -20.71 -7.22 1.20
CA LYS A 100 -22.16 -7.08 0.96
C LYS A 100 -22.39 -6.67 -0.48
N GLY A 101 -23.09 -7.53 -1.20
CA GLY A 101 -23.58 -7.25 -2.54
C GLY A 101 -25.05 -6.85 -2.50
N LYS A 102 -25.44 -5.88 -3.31
CA LYS A 102 -26.85 -5.51 -3.51
C LYS A 102 -27.16 -5.63 -4.99
N THR A 103 -28.03 -6.59 -5.32
CA THR A 103 -28.51 -6.79 -6.68
C THR A 103 -29.94 -6.28 -6.78
N THR A 104 -30.17 -5.33 -7.68
CA THR A 104 -31.52 -4.81 -7.94
C THR A 104 -31.95 -5.29 -9.31
N THR A 105 -32.99 -6.10 -9.35
CA THR A 105 -33.62 -6.60 -10.59
C THR A 105 -34.92 -5.85 -10.79
N LYS A 106 -35.07 -5.25 -11.97
CA LYS A 106 -36.34 -4.60 -12.40
C LYS A 106 -37.01 -5.52 -13.40
N ARG A 107 -38.27 -5.84 -13.15
CA ARG A 107 -39.09 -6.66 -14.05
C ARG A 107 -40.42 -5.94 -14.28
N HIS A 108 -40.92 -5.98 -15.52
CA HIS A 108 -42.28 -5.57 -15.80
C HIS A 108 -43.24 -6.59 -15.20
N MET A 109 -44.33 -6.10 -14.63
CA MET A 109 -45.40 -6.97 -14.12
C MET A 109 -46.15 -7.56 -15.31
N VAL A 110 -46.43 -8.85 -15.23
CA VAL A 110 -47.25 -9.54 -16.23
C VAL A 110 -48.55 -9.95 -15.56
N VAL A 111 -49.68 -9.42 -16.04
CA VAL A 111 -51.02 -9.77 -15.57
C VAL A 111 -51.74 -10.43 -16.73
N ASP A 112 -52.27 -11.61 -16.53
CA ASP A 112 -53.03 -12.41 -17.53
C ASP A 112 -52.27 -12.59 -18.87
N GLY A 113 -50.93 -12.70 -18.80
CA GLY A 113 -50.07 -12.86 -19.98
C GLY A 113 -49.76 -11.55 -20.73
N VAL A 114 -50.24 -10.41 -20.25
CA VAL A 114 -49.95 -9.08 -20.82
C VAL A 114 -48.96 -8.35 -19.95
N MET A 115 -47.92 -7.81 -20.57
CA MET A 115 -46.90 -6.99 -19.91
C MET A 115 -47.52 -5.63 -19.54
N THR A 116 -47.48 -5.25 -18.29
CA THR A 116 -47.94 -3.95 -17.81
C THR A 116 -46.79 -2.95 -17.71
N ASP A 117 -47.11 -1.65 -17.67
CA ASP A 117 -46.14 -0.58 -17.48
C ASP A 117 -45.60 -0.53 -16.03
N ASP A 118 -46.20 -1.30 -15.13
CA ASP A 118 -45.75 -1.39 -13.75
C ASP A 118 -44.45 -2.15 -13.63
N ILE A 119 -43.48 -1.58 -12.90
CA ILE A 119 -42.16 -2.16 -12.69
C ILE A 119 -42.04 -2.68 -11.26
N VAL A 120 -41.89 -3.97 -11.12
CA VAL A 120 -41.51 -4.59 -9.84
C VAL A 120 -39.98 -4.48 -9.68
N VAL A 121 -39.58 -3.84 -8.58
CA VAL A 121 -38.20 -3.69 -8.19
C VAL A 121 -37.88 -4.68 -7.07
N GLU A 122 -37.17 -5.74 -7.40
CA GLU A 122 -36.72 -6.72 -6.41
C GLU A 122 -35.29 -6.39 -6.03
N THR A 123 -35.03 -6.15 -4.75
CA THR A 123 -33.69 -5.92 -4.22
C THR A 123 -33.29 -7.10 -3.36
N ARG A 124 -32.21 -7.76 -3.76
CA ARG A 124 -31.62 -8.87 -3.03
C ARG A 124 -30.26 -8.45 -2.44
N GLU A 125 -30.13 -8.54 -1.14
CA GLU A 125 -28.85 -8.36 -0.46
C GLU A 125 -28.18 -9.73 -0.28
N THR A 126 -26.93 -9.81 -0.65
CA THR A 126 -26.09 -11.01 -0.48
C THR A 126 -24.87 -10.66 0.33
N GLU A 127 -24.51 -11.50 1.27
CA GLU A 127 -23.28 -11.40 2.04
C GLU A 127 -22.41 -12.61 1.68
N GLN A 128 -21.21 -12.34 1.19
CA GLN A 128 -20.25 -13.39 0.83
C GLN A 128 -18.93 -13.13 1.54
N GLU A 129 -18.31 -14.19 2.04
CA GLU A 129 -16.94 -14.12 2.56
C GLU A 129 -15.95 -14.29 1.40
N THR A 130 -14.94 -13.42 1.35
CA THR A 130 -13.88 -13.57 0.37
C THR A 130 -13.00 -14.75 0.71
N PRO A 131 -12.69 -15.62 -0.26
CA PRO A 131 -11.75 -16.72 -0.03
C PRO A 131 -10.33 -16.17 0.19
N PRO A 132 -9.45 -16.93 0.88
CA PRO A 132 -8.05 -16.58 1.01
C PRO A 132 -7.38 -16.40 -0.37
N ASN A 133 -6.56 -15.37 -0.49
CA ASN A 133 -5.77 -15.14 -1.70
C ASN A 133 -4.35 -15.70 -1.52
N VAL A 134 -4.12 -16.91 -2.00
CA VAL A 134 -2.86 -17.63 -1.85
C VAL A 134 -1.68 -16.87 -2.44
N GLN A 135 -1.88 -16.19 -3.59
CA GLN A 135 -0.81 -15.40 -4.21
C GLN A 135 -0.43 -14.18 -3.35
N ALA A 136 -1.41 -13.48 -2.80
CA ALA A 136 -1.16 -12.37 -1.88
C ALA A 136 -0.46 -12.86 -0.60
N LEU A 137 -0.87 -14.02 -0.06
CA LEU A 137 -0.22 -14.61 1.11
C LEU A 137 1.23 -14.98 0.81
N SER A 138 1.50 -15.65 -0.30
CA SER A 138 2.88 -15.98 -0.73
C SER A 138 3.75 -14.76 -0.92
N THR A 139 3.19 -13.67 -1.47
CA THR A 139 3.91 -12.40 -1.61
C THR A 139 4.21 -11.78 -0.24
N TRP A 140 3.26 -11.84 0.68
CA TRP A 140 3.47 -11.37 2.06
C TRP A 140 4.61 -12.14 2.72
N LEU A 141 4.55 -13.47 2.72
CA LEU A 141 5.56 -14.34 3.30
C LEU A 141 6.95 -14.08 2.69
N PHE A 142 7.04 -13.90 1.36
CA PHE A 142 8.30 -13.56 0.70
C PHE A 142 8.92 -12.25 1.20
N HIS A 143 8.12 -11.25 1.55
CA HIS A 143 8.62 -9.96 1.99
C HIS A 143 8.94 -9.90 3.49
N TYR A 144 8.18 -10.62 4.31
CA TYR A 144 8.21 -10.47 5.76
C TYR A 144 8.73 -11.71 6.51
N ASP A 145 8.74 -12.88 5.88
CA ASP A 145 9.26 -14.13 6.44
C ASP A 145 10.59 -14.49 5.79
N MET A 146 11.68 -14.46 6.59
CA MET A 146 13.01 -14.80 6.09
C MET A 146 13.12 -16.27 5.73
N THR A 147 12.53 -17.15 6.53
CA THR A 147 12.56 -18.60 6.31
C THR A 147 11.83 -18.97 5.03
N TRP A 148 10.64 -18.41 4.81
CA TRP A 148 9.91 -18.59 3.56
C TRP A 148 10.70 -18.10 2.34
N ARG A 149 11.37 -16.94 2.47
CA ARG A 149 12.20 -16.36 1.41
C ARG A 149 13.38 -17.25 1.05
N GLU A 150 14.03 -17.85 2.04
CA GLU A 150 15.15 -18.77 1.85
C GLU A 150 14.72 -20.04 1.15
N ILE A 151 13.58 -20.61 1.55
CA ILE A 151 12.97 -21.77 0.88
C ILE A 151 12.67 -21.47 -0.60
N GLN A 152 12.13 -20.28 -0.90
CA GLN A 152 11.83 -19.90 -2.29
C GLN A 152 13.11 -19.64 -3.12
N ARG A 153 14.17 -19.14 -2.51
CA ARG A 153 15.49 -18.99 -3.16
C ARG A 153 16.12 -20.34 -3.45
N GLY A 154 16.13 -21.25 -2.48
CA GLY A 154 16.62 -22.61 -2.67
C GLY A 154 15.92 -23.34 -3.82
N LYS A 155 14.60 -23.16 -3.98
CA LYS A 155 13.85 -23.73 -5.12
C LYS A 155 14.30 -23.16 -6.45
N LYS A 156 14.59 -21.86 -6.56
CA LYS A 156 15.11 -21.24 -7.78
C LYS A 156 16.51 -21.79 -8.14
N ASP A 157 17.35 -21.93 -7.15
CA ASP A 157 18.69 -22.48 -7.36
C ASP A 157 18.66 -23.94 -7.83
N GLU A 158 17.66 -24.72 -7.40
CA GLU A 158 17.42 -26.10 -7.88
C GLU A 158 16.87 -26.12 -9.30
N GLU A 159 15.97 -25.22 -9.67
CA GLU A 159 15.43 -25.08 -11.03
C GLU A 159 16.54 -24.64 -12.02
N GLU A 160 17.39 -23.67 -11.65
CA GLU A 160 18.50 -23.21 -12.47
C GLU A 160 19.57 -24.29 -12.69
N LYS A 161 19.72 -25.22 -11.76
CA LYS A 161 20.63 -26.39 -11.88
C LYS A 161 20.03 -27.52 -12.72
N GLY A 162 18.84 -27.33 -13.31
CA GLY A 162 18.20 -28.36 -14.13
C GLY A 162 17.71 -29.57 -13.34
N ILE A 163 17.61 -29.47 -12.02
CA ILE A 163 17.00 -30.51 -11.18
C ILE A 163 15.48 -30.43 -11.36
N PRO A 164 14.79 -31.49 -11.80
CA PRO A 164 13.35 -31.46 -12.00
C PRO A 164 12.66 -31.07 -10.70
N PHE A 165 11.88 -30.00 -10.73
CA PHE A 165 11.05 -29.61 -9.61
C PHE A 165 10.07 -30.75 -9.28
N ASP A 166 10.22 -31.34 -8.10
CA ASP A 166 9.27 -32.32 -7.58
C ASP A 166 8.19 -31.58 -6.76
N PRO A 167 6.98 -31.40 -7.30
CA PRO A 167 5.93 -30.69 -6.59
C PRO A 167 5.49 -31.40 -5.29
N LYS A 168 5.89 -32.67 -5.11
CA LYS A 168 5.64 -33.43 -3.87
C LYS A 168 6.62 -33.11 -2.75
N LYS A 169 7.79 -32.54 -3.08
CA LYS A 169 8.79 -32.10 -2.08
C LYS A 169 8.60 -30.64 -1.64
N GLY A 170 7.77 -29.86 -2.33
CA GLY A 170 7.41 -28.52 -1.91
C GLY A 170 6.53 -28.57 -0.69
N ILE A 171 6.94 -27.86 0.37
CA ILE A 171 6.05 -27.65 1.52
C ILE A 171 4.87 -26.82 1.02
N SER A 172 3.65 -27.39 1.06
CA SER A 172 2.46 -26.60 0.74
C SER A 172 2.28 -25.53 1.82
N VAL A 173 1.65 -24.40 1.47
CA VAL A 173 1.34 -23.32 2.44
C VAL A 173 0.60 -23.91 3.65
N ASN A 174 -0.28 -24.88 3.43
CA ASN A 174 -1.02 -25.56 4.52
C ASN A 174 -0.08 -26.31 5.47
N LYS A 175 0.90 -27.06 4.95
CA LYS A 175 1.89 -27.76 5.78
C LYS A 175 2.82 -26.81 6.53
N TRP A 176 3.08 -25.64 5.96
CA TRP A 176 3.86 -24.61 6.66
C TRP A 176 3.04 -24.02 7.81
N ILE A 177 1.77 -23.67 7.59
CA ILE A 177 0.85 -23.19 8.64
C ILE A 177 0.70 -24.25 9.76
N GLU A 178 0.52 -25.51 9.41
CA GLU A 178 0.45 -26.62 10.37
C GLU A 178 1.70 -26.69 11.25
N ARG A 179 2.89 -26.52 10.68
CA ARG A 179 4.17 -26.52 11.40
C ARG A 179 4.32 -25.35 12.37
N GLU A 180 3.92 -24.14 11.95
CA GLU A 180 3.95 -22.96 12.83
C GLU A 180 3.01 -23.14 14.03
N ILE A 181 1.79 -23.67 13.77
CA ILE A 181 0.82 -23.95 14.84
C ILE A 181 1.35 -25.03 15.81
N GLU A 182 2.04 -26.06 15.31
CA GLU A 182 2.66 -27.09 16.14
C GLU A 182 3.80 -26.53 17.00
N GLN A 183 4.63 -25.62 16.44
CA GLN A 183 5.74 -24.98 17.18
C GLN A 183 5.24 -24.03 18.27
N GLU A 184 4.19 -23.25 17.99
CA GLU A 184 3.57 -22.37 19.00
C GLU A 184 2.84 -23.16 20.12
N ALA A 185 2.48 -24.41 19.88
CA ALA A 185 1.84 -25.27 20.88
C ALA A 185 2.84 -26.00 21.78
N GLU A 186 4.13 -26.03 21.40
CA GLU A 186 5.21 -26.66 22.19
C GLU A 186 6.01 -25.65 23.04
N GLU A 187 5.80 -24.33 22.87
CA GLU A 187 6.33 -23.26 23.72
C GLU A 187 5.33 -22.84 24.82
#